data_bdbc759b924cbd32b8abfe89166d26e2
#
_entry.id   bdbc759b924cbd32b8abfe89166d26e2
#
_cell.length_a   1.000
_cell.length_b   1.000
_cell.length_c   1.000
_cell.angle_alpha   90.00
_cell.angle_beta   90.00
_cell.angle_gamma   90.00
#
_symmetry.space_group_name_H-M   'P 1'
#
loop_
_entity.id
_entity.type
_entity.pdbx_description
1 polymer ?
#
loop_
_entity_poly.entity_id
_entity_poly.type
_entity_poly.pdbx_seq_one_letter_code
_entity_poly.pdbx_strand_id
1 'polypeptide(L)'
;MCRQGLINTNEPQDVTNFIVASSSVYSKTQSDGFGLAYFKNNRLTVEKTKLKAMSYWLFTSKKIASDSVIFHTRTATSGGISDSTSHPFYGKSVALTHNGVLYNYMTFKNELETENHIGFNTTVDSEVIFRAYQKYGWDMIQKFDEFNVGGYMALQILERDKTFVYRTPIADYGLWEGKNVIIGMSDSVIFPVRQIPENTIITIQNGEIIAKDKTESIASKKPTYEREYWDSKYNESYWYGYGHKTTHYPWMPEEYDRIKSTVSKADDYGNGRDDDEDDEDITRGD
;
A
#
# COMPACT_ATOMS: atom_id res chain seq x y z
N MET A 1 -8.21 -10.23 6.46
CA MET A 1 -7.65 -8.85 6.49
C MET A 1 -7.27 -8.48 5.06
N CYS A 2 -7.58 -7.25 4.62
CA CYS A 2 -7.21 -6.76 3.29
C CYS A 2 -5.70 -6.76 3.06
N ARG A 3 -5.28 -6.65 1.80
CA ARG A 3 -3.88 -6.50 1.41
C ARG A 3 -3.74 -5.33 0.45
N GLN A 4 -2.63 -4.64 0.55
CA GLN A 4 -2.33 -3.50 -0.30
C GLN A 4 -0.85 -3.51 -0.71
N GLY A 5 -0.57 -2.91 -1.85
CA GLY A 5 0.78 -2.77 -2.36
C GLY A 5 0.99 -1.47 -3.13
N LEU A 6 2.24 -1.09 -3.22
CA LEU A 6 2.74 0.12 -3.85
C LEU A 6 3.98 -0.22 -4.67
N ILE A 7 4.14 0.43 -5.80
CA ILE A 7 5.43 0.59 -6.46
C ILE A 7 5.60 2.06 -6.85
N ASN A 8 6.77 2.63 -6.55
CA ASN A 8 7.17 3.97 -6.94
C ASN A 8 8.59 3.91 -7.53
N THR A 9 8.77 4.51 -8.70
CA THR A 9 10.02 4.50 -9.47
C THR A 9 10.41 5.92 -9.87
N ASN A 10 11.66 6.11 -10.26
CA ASN A 10 12.17 7.43 -10.67
C ASN A 10 11.63 7.93 -12.03
N GLU A 11 11.11 7.01 -12.83
CA GLU A 11 10.52 7.30 -14.14
C GLU A 11 9.39 6.31 -14.46
N PRO A 12 8.44 6.65 -15.35
CA PRO A 12 7.37 5.74 -15.74
C PRO A 12 7.91 4.44 -16.35
N GLN A 13 7.51 3.30 -15.80
CA GLN A 13 7.87 1.95 -16.26
C GLN A 13 6.62 1.09 -16.43
N ASP A 14 6.72 0.01 -17.22
CA ASP A 14 5.68 -1.01 -17.26
C ASP A 14 5.73 -1.87 -16.00
N VAL A 15 4.87 -1.57 -15.07
CA VAL A 15 4.75 -2.25 -13.77
C VAL A 15 3.63 -3.30 -13.73
N THR A 16 3.07 -3.64 -14.90
CA THR A 16 1.92 -4.54 -15.03
C THR A 16 2.18 -5.88 -14.37
N ASN A 17 3.29 -6.52 -14.70
CA ASN A 17 3.62 -7.85 -14.19
C ASN A 17 3.77 -7.86 -12.66
N PHE A 18 4.36 -6.82 -12.08
CA PHE A 18 4.47 -6.69 -10.63
C PHE A 18 3.09 -6.64 -9.98
N ILE A 19 2.18 -5.81 -10.51
CA ILE A 19 0.84 -5.66 -9.94
C ILE A 19 0.02 -6.94 -10.12
N VAL A 20 0.08 -7.57 -11.31
CA VAL A 20 -0.60 -8.85 -11.60
C VAL A 20 -0.13 -9.95 -10.65
N ALA A 21 1.17 -10.14 -10.53
CA ALA A 21 1.74 -11.17 -9.67
C ALA A 21 1.36 -10.95 -8.20
N SER A 22 1.57 -9.72 -7.70
CA SER A 22 1.30 -9.36 -6.30
C SER A 22 -0.18 -9.49 -5.95
N SER A 23 -1.06 -8.90 -6.75
CA SER A 23 -2.49 -8.93 -6.48
C SER A 23 -3.11 -10.32 -6.68
N SER A 24 -2.54 -11.15 -7.58
CA SER A 24 -2.98 -12.53 -7.77
C SER A 24 -2.64 -13.42 -6.58
N VAL A 25 -1.48 -13.23 -5.97
CA VAL A 25 -1.12 -13.91 -4.71
C VAL A 25 -2.12 -13.53 -3.62
N TYR A 26 -2.38 -12.25 -3.45
CA TYR A 26 -3.34 -11.76 -2.47
C TYR A 26 -4.78 -12.24 -2.73
N SER A 27 -5.18 -12.38 -3.98
CA SER A 27 -6.53 -12.87 -4.37
C SER A 27 -6.87 -14.26 -3.85
N LYS A 28 -5.91 -15.01 -3.34
CA LYS A 28 -6.19 -16.35 -2.79
C LYS A 28 -6.97 -16.28 -1.48
N THR A 29 -6.78 -15.20 -0.75
CA THR A 29 -7.42 -14.96 0.55
C THR A 29 -8.29 -13.71 0.57
N GLN A 30 -8.13 -12.79 -0.41
CA GLN A 30 -8.94 -11.56 -0.54
C GLN A 30 -9.78 -11.64 -1.82
N SER A 31 -11.09 -11.88 -1.66
CA SER A 31 -12.00 -12.18 -2.76
C SER A 31 -13.04 -11.09 -3.06
N ASP A 32 -13.17 -10.08 -2.21
CA ASP A 32 -14.35 -9.21 -2.15
C ASP A 32 -14.16 -7.87 -2.86
N GLY A 33 -13.08 -7.75 -3.64
CA GLY A 33 -12.79 -6.61 -4.48
C GLY A 33 -11.31 -6.41 -4.74
N PHE A 34 -11.06 -5.72 -5.85
CA PHE A 34 -9.73 -5.29 -6.27
C PHE A 34 -9.80 -3.88 -6.83
N GLY A 35 -8.71 -3.16 -6.72
CA GLY A 35 -8.54 -1.92 -7.47
C GLY A 35 -7.15 -1.35 -7.32
N LEU A 36 -6.87 -0.42 -8.22
CA LEU A 36 -5.58 0.24 -8.33
C LEU A 36 -5.76 1.70 -8.77
N ALA A 37 -4.77 2.51 -8.45
CA ALA A 37 -4.69 3.90 -8.90
C ALA A 37 -3.26 4.24 -9.34
N TYR A 38 -3.16 5.02 -10.40
CA TYR A 38 -1.90 5.52 -10.95
C TYR A 38 -2.14 6.79 -11.76
N PHE A 39 -1.07 7.54 -12.01
CA PHE A 39 -1.14 8.67 -12.92
C PHE A 39 -0.74 8.26 -14.34
N LYS A 40 -1.55 8.68 -15.32
CA LYS A 40 -1.27 8.55 -16.74
C LYS A 40 -1.48 9.90 -17.41
N ASN A 41 -0.44 10.42 -18.08
CA ASN A 41 -0.50 11.74 -18.70
C ASN A 41 -1.02 12.83 -17.76
N ASN A 42 -0.51 12.86 -16.53
CA ASN A 42 -0.91 13.79 -15.47
C ASN A 42 -2.37 13.69 -15.00
N ARG A 43 -3.07 12.64 -15.35
CA ARG A 43 -4.44 12.38 -14.90
C ARG A 43 -4.48 11.15 -14.02
N LEU A 44 -5.12 11.29 -12.88
CA LEU A 44 -5.37 10.13 -12.00
C LEU A 44 -6.29 9.15 -12.73
N THR A 45 -5.83 7.92 -12.85
CA THR A 45 -6.59 6.78 -13.37
C THR A 45 -6.85 5.84 -12.22
N VAL A 46 -8.12 5.50 -12.01
CA VAL A 46 -8.54 4.57 -10.97
C VAL A 46 -9.37 3.48 -11.60
N GLU A 47 -9.04 2.26 -11.29
CA GLU A 47 -9.78 1.07 -11.69
C GLU A 47 -10.10 0.27 -10.44
N LYS A 48 -11.38 -0.04 -10.23
CA LYS A 48 -11.82 -0.82 -9.09
C LYS A 48 -13.04 -1.65 -9.41
N THR A 49 -13.12 -2.78 -8.78
CA THR A 49 -14.18 -3.76 -9.01
C THR A 49 -14.45 -4.57 -7.74
N LYS A 50 -15.68 -5.09 -7.64
CA LYS A 50 -16.04 -6.09 -6.62
C LYS A 50 -15.47 -7.48 -6.91
N LEU A 51 -14.89 -7.70 -8.07
CA LEU A 51 -14.26 -8.97 -8.43
C LEU A 51 -12.91 -9.09 -7.73
N LYS A 52 -12.50 -10.31 -7.42
CA LYS A 52 -11.13 -10.58 -6.97
C LYS A 52 -10.10 -10.23 -8.07
N ALA A 53 -8.89 -9.87 -7.69
CA ALA A 53 -7.86 -9.43 -8.63
C ALA A 53 -7.59 -10.44 -9.74
N MET A 54 -7.49 -11.71 -9.43
CA MET A 54 -7.28 -12.76 -10.44
C MET A 54 -8.39 -12.76 -11.52
N SER A 55 -9.65 -12.59 -11.14
CA SER A 55 -10.75 -12.48 -12.11
C SER A 55 -10.66 -11.19 -12.92
N TYR A 56 -10.30 -10.07 -12.30
CA TYR A 56 -10.08 -8.82 -13.03
C TYR A 56 -9.02 -8.98 -14.12
N TRP A 57 -7.86 -9.58 -13.80
CA TRP A 57 -6.76 -9.75 -14.75
C TRP A 57 -7.08 -10.71 -15.90
N LEU A 58 -7.98 -11.67 -15.71
CA LEU A 58 -8.45 -12.55 -16.79
C LEU A 58 -9.22 -11.81 -17.89
N PHE A 59 -9.83 -10.67 -17.56
CA PHE A 59 -10.66 -9.90 -18.49
C PHE A 59 -10.02 -8.61 -18.98
N THR A 60 -8.77 -8.35 -18.60
CA THR A 60 -8.05 -7.14 -19.04
C THR A 60 -6.66 -7.49 -19.58
N SER A 61 -6.31 -6.87 -20.70
CA SER A 61 -4.98 -6.94 -21.30
C SER A 61 -4.22 -5.60 -21.18
N LYS A 62 -4.64 -4.75 -20.25
CA LYS A 62 -4.05 -3.41 -20.08
C LYS A 62 -2.62 -3.49 -19.62
N LYS A 63 -1.79 -2.62 -20.20
CA LYS A 63 -0.47 -2.28 -19.68
C LYS A 63 -0.56 -1.06 -18.78
N ILE A 64 0.07 -1.14 -17.64
CA ILE A 64 0.18 -0.05 -16.66
C ILE A 64 1.60 0.46 -16.69
N ALA A 65 1.78 1.59 -17.38
CA ALA A 65 3.03 2.33 -17.41
C ALA A 65 2.88 3.59 -16.54
N SER A 66 3.56 3.62 -15.42
CA SER A 66 3.53 4.72 -14.45
C SER A 66 4.77 4.68 -13.57
N ASP A 67 5.10 5.82 -13.00
CA ASP A 67 6.14 5.99 -11.97
C ASP A 67 5.62 5.68 -10.57
N SER A 68 4.31 5.72 -10.36
CA SER A 68 3.73 5.36 -9.08
C SER A 68 2.36 4.71 -9.23
N VAL A 69 2.18 3.59 -8.56
CA VAL A 69 0.93 2.83 -8.52
C VAL A 69 0.66 2.35 -7.10
N ILE A 70 -0.56 2.54 -6.63
CA ILE A 70 -1.08 1.87 -5.43
C ILE A 70 -2.17 0.88 -5.83
N PHE A 71 -2.26 -0.25 -5.14
CA PHE A 71 -3.33 -1.23 -5.35
C PHE A 71 -3.80 -1.86 -4.04
N HIS A 72 -4.99 -2.43 -4.09
CA HIS A 72 -5.64 -3.02 -2.93
C HIS A 72 -6.46 -4.24 -3.31
N THR A 73 -6.41 -5.29 -2.49
CA THR A 73 -7.28 -6.45 -2.54
C THR A 73 -8.10 -6.53 -1.26
N ARG A 74 -9.42 -6.64 -1.40
CA ARG A 74 -10.37 -6.46 -0.30
C ARG A 74 -10.85 -7.79 0.28
N THR A 75 -10.95 -7.81 1.60
CA THR A 75 -11.83 -8.70 2.37
C THR A 75 -12.84 -7.81 3.09
N ALA A 76 -14.11 -7.95 2.77
CA ALA A 76 -15.15 -7.07 3.32
C ALA A 76 -15.39 -7.38 4.80
N THR A 77 -15.21 -6.38 5.65
CA THR A 77 -15.57 -6.40 7.06
C THR A 77 -16.83 -5.60 7.35
N SER A 78 -17.11 -4.59 6.52
CA SER A 78 -18.27 -3.71 6.59
C SER A 78 -18.67 -3.19 5.21
N GLY A 79 -19.86 -2.60 5.09
CA GLY A 79 -20.31 -1.86 3.91
C GLY A 79 -20.69 -2.72 2.68
N GLY A 80 -20.77 -4.05 2.81
CA GLY A 80 -21.11 -4.95 1.70
C GLY A 80 -20.03 -5.05 0.62
N ILE A 81 -20.32 -5.81 -0.45
CA ILE A 81 -19.42 -6.06 -1.58
C ILE A 81 -19.95 -5.35 -2.81
N SER A 82 -19.28 -4.28 -3.23
CA SER A 82 -19.63 -3.51 -4.42
C SER A 82 -18.41 -2.80 -4.99
N ASP A 83 -18.51 -2.31 -6.22
CA ASP A 83 -17.45 -1.51 -6.83
C ASP A 83 -17.24 -0.20 -6.05
N SER A 84 -18.29 0.41 -5.50
CA SER A 84 -18.19 1.65 -4.71
C SER A 84 -17.44 1.45 -3.39
N THR A 85 -17.60 0.29 -2.74
CA THR A 85 -16.93 -0.05 -1.48
C THR A 85 -15.54 -0.64 -1.65
N SER A 86 -15.12 -0.94 -2.89
CA SER A 86 -13.75 -1.36 -3.19
C SER A 86 -12.80 -0.17 -3.18
N HIS A 87 -11.55 -0.41 -2.77
CA HIS A 87 -10.48 0.60 -2.85
C HIS A 87 -9.90 0.69 -4.26
N PRO A 88 -9.23 1.80 -4.60
CA PRO A 88 -9.02 3.01 -3.80
C PRO A 88 -10.27 3.88 -3.70
N PHE A 89 -10.39 4.65 -2.60
CA PHE A 89 -11.23 5.85 -2.57
C PHE A 89 -10.47 6.99 -3.25
N TYR A 90 -11.15 7.84 -4.04
CA TYR A 90 -10.45 8.80 -4.88
C TYR A 90 -11.24 10.08 -5.17
N GLY A 91 -10.49 11.14 -5.52
CA GLY A 91 -10.98 12.41 -6.02
C GLY A 91 -10.30 12.80 -7.33
N LYS A 92 -10.19 14.09 -7.61
CA LYS A 92 -9.59 14.58 -8.87
C LYS A 92 -8.09 14.30 -8.97
N SER A 93 -7.37 14.38 -7.86
CA SER A 93 -5.89 14.35 -7.82
C SER A 93 -5.32 13.47 -6.73
N VAL A 94 -6.13 12.75 -5.98
CA VAL A 94 -5.71 11.91 -4.86
C VAL A 94 -6.48 10.61 -4.84
N ALA A 95 -5.78 9.51 -4.56
CA ALA A 95 -6.36 8.20 -4.29
C ALA A 95 -5.79 7.65 -2.98
N LEU A 96 -6.63 6.91 -2.25
CA LEU A 96 -6.29 6.36 -0.94
C LEU A 96 -6.71 4.90 -0.83
N THR A 97 -5.83 4.06 -0.30
CA THR A 97 -6.15 2.71 0.17
C THR A 97 -5.95 2.61 1.67
N HIS A 98 -6.74 1.77 2.31
CA HIS A 98 -6.75 1.56 3.74
C HIS A 98 -6.85 0.08 4.08
N ASN A 99 -5.93 -0.39 4.91
CA ASN A 99 -6.05 -1.65 5.64
C ASN A 99 -6.20 -1.33 7.12
N GLY A 100 -7.26 -1.81 7.73
CA GLY A 100 -7.52 -1.55 9.13
C GLY A 100 -8.99 -1.46 9.46
N VAL A 101 -9.29 -0.89 10.62
CA VAL A 101 -10.64 -0.59 11.09
C VAL A 101 -10.60 0.68 11.92
N LEU A 102 -11.51 1.62 11.64
CA LEU A 102 -11.78 2.73 12.54
C LEU A 102 -13.00 2.43 13.42
N TYR A 103 -12.90 2.81 14.66
CA TYR A 103 -13.98 2.76 15.65
C TYR A 103 -14.51 4.18 15.90
N ASN A 104 -15.80 4.30 16.24
CA ASN A 104 -16.47 5.55 16.58
C ASN A 104 -16.45 6.60 15.46
N TYR A 105 -16.14 6.23 14.23
CA TYR A 105 -16.02 7.16 13.10
C TYR A 105 -17.34 7.83 12.68
N MET A 106 -18.49 7.28 13.10
CA MET A 106 -19.80 7.83 12.71
C MET A 106 -20.04 9.24 13.21
N THR A 107 -19.59 9.58 14.42
CA THR A 107 -19.70 10.95 14.96
C THR A 107 -18.91 11.94 14.09
N PHE A 108 -17.70 11.57 13.75
CA PHE A 108 -16.85 12.39 12.87
C PHE A 108 -17.39 12.43 11.44
N LYS A 109 -17.94 11.33 10.92
CA LYS A 109 -18.63 11.32 9.63
C LYS A 109 -19.79 12.32 9.61
N ASN A 110 -20.65 12.30 10.65
CA ASN A 110 -21.77 13.24 10.77
C ASN A 110 -21.29 14.70 10.80
N GLU A 111 -20.21 14.99 11.52
CA GLU A 111 -19.58 16.32 11.53
C GLU A 111 -19.15 16.74 10.11
N LEU A 112 -18.50 15.85 9.37
CA LEU A 112 -18.11 16.11 7.97
C LEU A 112 -19.33 16.36 7.06
N GLU A 113 -20.44 15.66 7.30
CA GLU A 113 -21.68 15.83 6.52
C GLU A 113 -22.42 17.12 6.86
N THR A 114 -22.59 17.43 8.16
CA THR A 114 -23.44 18.54 8.60
C THR A 114 -22.71 19.88 8.56
N GLU A 115 -21.56 19.96 9.23
CA GLU A 115 -20.83 21.22 9.39
C GLU A 115 -19.93 21.53 8.18
N ASN A 116 -19.48 20.50 7.50
CA ASN A 116 -18.55 20.64 6.38
C ASN A 116 -19.16 20.38 5.01
N HIS A 117 -20.43 19.97 4.94
CA HIS A 117 -21.19 19.69 3.72
C HIS A 117 -20.51 18.69 2.78
N ILE A 118 -19.82 17.69 3.35
CA ILE A 118 -19.10 16.67 2.59
C ILE A 118 -20.02 15.47 2.37
N GLY A 119 -20.34 15.17 1.11
CA GLY A 119 -21.14 14.00 0.75
C GLY A 119 -20.35 12.70 0.82
N PHE A 120 -21.04 11.62 1.21
CA PHE A 120 -20.52 10.26 1.24
C PHE A 120 -21.33 9.36 0.31
N ASN A 121 -20.66 8.42 -0.33
CA ASN A 121 -21.28 7.43 -1.23
C ASN A 121 -21.45 6.08 -0.55
N THR A 122 -20.75 5.85 0.54
CA THR A 122 -20.75 4.57 1.28
C THR A 122 -20.81 4.79 2.78
N THR A 123 -20.96 3.70 3.51
CA THR A 123 -20.86 3.68 4.98
C THR A 123 -19.52 3.14 5.48
N VAL A 124 -18.53 2.97 4.59
CA VAL A 124 -17.23 2.37 4.93
C VAL A 124 -16.35 3.42 5.62
N ASP A 125 -15.68 3.02 6.70
CA ASP A 125 -14.72 3.84 7.43
C ASP A 125 -13.61 4.40 6.54
N SER A 126 -13.19 3.66 5.55
CA SER A 126 -12.16 4.08 4.58
C SER A 126 -12.59 5.31 3.75
N GLU A 127 -13.88 5.49 3.47
CA GLU A 127 -14.36 6.72 2.84
C GLU A 127 -14.27 7.91 3.80
N VAL A 128 -14.48 7.68 5.09
CA VAL A 128 -14.33 8.73 6.11
C VAL A 128 -12.88 9.19 6.18
N ILE A 129 -11.92 8.27 6.18
CA ILE A 129 -10.48 8.60 6.12
C ILE A 129 -10.18 9.42 4.87
N PHE A 130 -10.68 8.97 3.71
CA PHE A 130 -10.44 9.67 2.45
C PHE A 130 -11.00 11.10 2.46
N ARG A 131 -12.24 11.30 2.95
CA ARG A 131 -12.87 12.62 3.05
C ARG A 131 -12.17 13.52 4.05
N ALA A 132 -11.75 12.97 5.18
CA ALA A 132 -10.93 13.66 6.16
C ALA A 132 -9.61 14.14 5.55
N TYR A 133 -8.92 13.26 4.82
CA TYR A 133 -7.69 13.61 4.14
C TYR A 133 -7.90 14.73 3.10
N GLN A 134 -8.96 14.63 2.30
CA GLN A 134 -9.28 15.68 1.31
C GLN A 134 -9.48 17.06 1.95
N LYS A 135 -10.04 17.11 3.15
CA LYS A 135 -10.33 18.35 3.85
C LYS A 135 -9.16 18.88 4.67
N TYR A 136 -8.50 18.01 5.41
CA TYR A 136 -7.54 18.39 6.45
C TYR A 136 -6.10 17.96 6.13
N GLY A 137 -5.87 17.22 5.04
CA GLY A 137 -4.58 16.60 4.82
C GLY A 137 -4.21 15.68 5.99
N TRP A 138 -2.96 15.72 6.41
CA TRP A 138 -2.47 14.91 7.54
C TRP A 138 -2.96 15.39 8.92
N ASP A 139 -3.47 16.62 9.04
CA ASP A 139 -4.12 17.09 10.27
C ASP A 139 -5.38 16.26 10.62
N MET A 140 -5.84 15.41 9.69
CA MET A 140 -6.89 14.43 9.97
C MET A 140 -6.58 13.54 11.17
N ILE A 141 -5.31 13.24 11.44
CA ILE A 141 -4.89 12.40 12.58
C ILE A 141 -5.28 13.09 13.89
N GLN A 142 -5.00 14.40 14.03
CA GLN A 142 -5.42 15.19 15.18
C GLN A 142 -6.95 15.27 15.25
N LYS A 143 -7.63 15.42 14.11
CA LYS A 143 -9.10 15.43 14.08
C LYS A 143 -9.70 14.12 14.55
N PHE A 144 -9.10 12.99 14.22
CA PHE A 144 -9.56 11.71 14.74
C PHE A 144 -9.47 11.65 16.28
N ASP A 145 -8.42 12.20 16.87
CA ASP A 145 -8.27 12.25 18.33
C ASP A 145 -9.33 13.19 18.95
N GLU A 146 -9.55 14.38 18.39
CA GLU A 146 -10.57 15.33 18.83
C GLU A 146 -11.99 14.72 18.86
N PHE A 147 -12.31 13.83 17.91
CA PHE A 147 -13.61 13.14 17.83
C PHE A 147 -13.61 11.76 18.47
N ASN A 148 -12.56 11.40 19.20
CA ASN A 148 -12.39 10.08 19.82
C ASN A 148 -12.56 8.93 18.81
N VAL A 149 -12.11 9.13 17.58
CA VAL A 149 -12.01 8.09 16.56
C VAL A 149 -10.77 7.26 16.85
N GLY A 150 -10.97 6.02 17.20
CA GLY A 150 -9.89 5.07 17.46
C GLY A 150 -9.75 4.04 16.37
N GLY A 151 -8.79 3.13 16.55
CA GLY A 151 -8.61 2.01 15.64
C GLY A 151 -7.17 1.76 15.25
N TYR A 152 -7.01 1.07 14.16
CA TYR A 152 -5.69 0.84 13.53
C TYR A 152 -5.81 0.95 12.02
N MET A 153 -4.78 1.47 11.38
CA MET A 153 -4.77 1.64 9.94
C MET A 153 -3.36 1.58 9.36
N ALA A 154 -3.27 1.04 8.16
CA ALA A 154 -2.17 1.27 7.24
C ALA A 154 -2.74 1.95 5.99
N LEU A 155 -2.15 3.07 5.62
CA LEU A 155 -2.60 3.92 4.52
C LEU A 155 -1.56 3.97 3.41
N GLN A 156 -2.05 3.98 2.19
CA GLN A 156 -1.32 4.46 1.02
C GLN A 156 -2.12 5.62 0.43
N ILE A 157 -1.46 6.73 0.17
CA ILE A 157 -2.07 7.90 -0.47
C ILE A 157 -1.23 8.27 -1.66
N LEU A 158 -1.84 8.23 -2.84
CA LEU A 158 -1.23 8.61 -4.11
C LEU A 158 -1.69 10.01 -4.49
N GLU A 159 -0.77 10.94 -4.54
CA GLU A 159 -0.89 12.24 -5.15
C GLU A 159 -0.03 12.32 -6.41
N ARG A 160 -0.17 13.38 -7.18
CA ARG A 160 0.47 13.50 -8.50
C ARG A 160 1.98 13.27 -8.47
N ASP A 161 2.66 13.91 -7.54
CA ASP A 161 4.13 13.94 -7.49
C ASP A 161 4.68 13.18 -6.29
N LYS A 162 3.81 12.66 -5.42
CA LYS A 162 4.20 12.02 -4.18
C LYS A 162 3.29 10.86 -3.83
N THR A 163 3.86 9.88 -3.19
CA THR A 163 3.11 8.81 -2.55
C THR A 163 3.45 8.80 -1.08
N PHE A 164 2.42 8.70 -0.26
CA PHE A 164 2.58 8.63 1.18
C PHE A 164 2.19 7.26 1.68
N VAL A 165 2.91 6.80 2.69
CA VAL A 165 2.53 5.62 3.46
C VAL A 165 2.58 5.95 4.95
N TYR A 166 1.64 5.38 5.69
CA TYR A 166 1.49 5.58 7.12
C TYR A 166 0.96 4.30 7.76
N ARG A 167 1.35 3.99 8.98
CA ARG A 167 0.71 2.97 9.79
C ARG A 167 0.64 3.36 11.26
N THR A 168 -0.42 2.92 11.91
CA THR A 168 -0.53 2.89 13.37
C THR A 168 0.14 1.64 13.94
N PRO A 169 0.35 1.54 15.26
CA PRO A 169 0.62 0.27 15.92
C PRO A 169 -0.39 -0.80 15.49
N ILE A 170 0.01 -2.06 15.46
CA ILE A 170 -0.83 -3.23 15.08
C ILE A 170 -1.05 -3.38 13.56
N ALA A 171 -1.12 -2.29 12.79
CA ALA A 171 -1.26 -2.38 11.35
C ALA A 171 0.06 -2.77 10.69
N ASP A 172 0.01 -3.76 9.79
CA ASP A 172 1.19 -4.22 9.05
C ASP A 172 1.36 -3.46 7.75
N TYR A 173 2.52 -2.85 7.58
CA TYR A 173 2.97 -2.28 6.32
C TYR A 173 4.47 -2.09 6.31
N GLY A 174 5.12 -2.55 5.26
CA GLY A 174 6.57 -2.42 5.11
C GLY A 174 6.98 -1.88 3.75
N LEU A 175 8.23 -1.43 3.67
CA LEU A 175 8.88 -0.99 2.44
C LEU A 175 10.12 -1.84 2.16
N TRP A 176 10.36 -2.05 0.88
CA TRP A 176 11.62 -2.48 0.31
C TRP A 176 12.19 -1.34 -0.53
N GLU A 177 13.47 -1.05 -0.33
CA GLU A 177 14.18 0.06 -0.99
C GLU A 177 15.23 -0.54 -1.93
N GLY A 178 15.10 -0.29 -3.23
CA GLY A 178 16.09 -0.58 -4.25
C GLY A 178 16.62 0.69 -4.89
N LYS A 179 17.49 0.57 -5.88
CA LYS A 179 17.99 1.72 -6.63
C LYS A 179 16.87 2.32 -7.46
N ASN A 180 16.47 3.55 -7.16
CA ASN A 180 15.40 4.29 -7.85
C ASN A 180 14.03 3.58 -7.84
N VAL A 181 13.77 2.72 -6.86
CA VAL A 181 12.49 2.03 -6.72
C VAL A 181 12.17 1.76 -5.25
N ILE A 182 10.94 2.07 -4.88
CA ILE A 182 10.35 1.71 -3.59
C ILE A 182 9.18 0.77 -3.84
N ILE A 183 9.15 -0.34 -3.14
CA ILE A 183 8.03 -1.28 -3.10
C ILE A 183 7.46 -1.30 -1.70
N GLY A 184 6.15 -1.06 -1.59
CA GLY A 184 5.41 -1.13 -0.33
C GLY A 184 4.41 -2.28 -0.34
N MET A 185 4.33 -3.06 0.75
CA MET A 185 3.45 -4.23 0.87
C MET A 185 2.92 -4.38 2.29
N SER A 186 1.74 -4.94 2.42
CA SER A 186 1.13 -5.28 3.72
C SER A 186 1.85 -6.41 4.46
N ASP A 187 2.62 -7.23 3.75
CA ASP A 187 3.38 -8.34 4.33
C ASP A 187 4.59 -8.69 3.45
N SER A 188 5.43 -9.59 3.95
CA SER A 188 6.67 -10.02 3.28
C SER A 188 6.50 -11.30 2.43
N VAL A 189 5.27 -11.68 2.07
CA VAL A 189 5.03 -12.93 1.32
C VAL A 189 5.59 -12.84 -0.10
N ILE A 190 5.53 -11.66 -0.70
CA ILE A 190 5.94 -11.42 -2.09
C ILE A 190 7.31 -10.75 -2.14
N PHE A 191 7.54 -9.74 -1.30
CA PHE A 191 8.79 -9.00 -1.20
C PHE A 191 9.27 -8.93 0.25
N PRO A 192 10.59 -8.94 0.48
CA PRO A 192 11.17 -8.87 1.83
C PRO A 192 11.11 -7.44 2.38
N VAL A 193 9.91 -6.92 2.56
CA VAL A 193 9.70 -5.57 3.09
C VAL A 193 10.07 -5.48 4.57
N ARG A 194 10.62 -4.33 4.97
CA ARG A 194 10.84 -3.97 6.37
C ARG A 194 9.69 -3.12 6.85
N GLN A 195 9.17 -3.43 8.03
CA GLN A 195 8.09 -2.65 8.65
C GLN A 195 8.50 -1.19 8.79
N ILE A 196 7.62 -0.28 8.36
CA ILE A 196 7.84 1.15 8.56
C ILE A 196 7.60 1.52 10.03
N PRO A 197 8.23 2.60 10.54
CA PRO A 197 7.96 3.08 11.90
C PRO A 197 6.48 3.40 12.09
N GLU A 198 5.97 3.11 13.28
CA GLU A 198 4.60 3.46 13.69
C GLU A 198 4.43 4.98 13.79
N ASN A 199 3.20 5.44 13.52
CA ASN A 199 2.83 6.86 13.61
C ASN A 199 3.83 7.76 12.88
N THR A 200 4.26 7.31 11.71
CA THR A 200 5.23 8.04 10.88
C THR A 200 4.69 8.09 9.45
N ILE A 201 4.55 9.29 8.93
CA ILE A 201 4.25 9.54 7.53
C ILE A 201 5.56 9.44 6.76
N ILE A 202 5.64 8.50 5.83
CA ILE A 202 6.77 8.40 4.91
C ILE A 202 6.34 8.97 3.58
N THR A 203 7.07 9.95 3.08
CA THR A 203 6.87 10.54 1.75
C THR A 203 7.84 9.93 0.77
N ILE A 204 7.31 9.42 -0.33
CA ILE A 204 8.04 8.75 -1.41
C ILE A 204 7.86 9.56 -2.69
N GLN A 205 8.95 9.80 -3.40
CA GLN A 205 8.96 10.49 -4.70
C GLN A 205 10.13 9.99 -5.53
N ASN A 206 9.91 9.75 -6.82
CA ASN A 206 10.96 9.37 -7.78
C ASN A 206 11.78 8.13 -7.34
N GLY A 207 11.12 7.13 -6.77
CA GLY A 207 11.78 5.91 -6.29
C GLY A 207 12.61 6.07 -5.03
N GLU A 208 12.44 7.15 -4.28
CA GLU A 208 13.20 7.47 -3.07
C GLU A 208 12.29 7.91 -1.91
N ILE A 209 12.72 7.67 -0.68
CA ILE A 209 12.10 8.23 0.50
C ILE A 209 12.67 9.63 0.74
N ILE A 210 11.82 10.66 0.63
CA ILE A 210 12.25 12.06 0.73
C ILE A 210 11.94 12.70 2.10
N ALA A 211 11.02 12.14 2.89
CA ALA A 211 10.70 12.62 4.24
C ALA A 211 10.15 11.51 5.13
N LYS A 212 10.32 11.68 6.45
CA LYS A 212 9.78 10.82 7.51
C LYS A 212 9.31 11.72 8.66
N ASP A 213 8.01 11.97 8.72
CA ASP A 213 7.40 12.89 9.68
C ASP A 213 6.62 12.11 10.74
N LYS A 214 6.98 12.26 12.02
CA LYS A 214 6.23 11.65 13.12
C LYS A 214 4.92 12.38 13.35
N THR A 215 3.87 11.61 13.62
CA THR A 215 2.57 12.13 14.03
C THR A 215 2.21 11.68 15.43
N GLU A 216 1.16 12.27 15.98
CA GLU A 216 0.48 11.73 17.13
C GLU A 216 -0.16 10.37 16.80
N SER A 217 -0.42 9.57 17.83
CA SER A 217 -1.09 8.28 17.67
C SER A 217 -2.60 8.46 17.81
N ILE A 218 -3.37 7.91 16.89
CA ILE A 218 -4.79 7.72 17.16
C ILE A 218 -4.98 6.70 18.28
N ALA A 219 -5.98 6.92 19.12
CA ALA A 219 -6.25 6.03 20.23
C ALA A 219 -6.48 4.59 19.76
N SER A 220 -5.62 3.67 20.17
CA SER A 220 -5.73 2.24 19.83
C SER A 220 -6.84 1.49 20.60
N LYS A 221 -7.62 2.20 21.42
CA LYS A 221 -8.64 1.58 22.28
C LYS A 221 -9.83 1.10 21.47
N LYS A 222 -9.96 -0.22 21.35
CA LYS A 222 -11.22 -0.84 20.96
C LYS A 222 -12.30 -0.48 21.99
N PRO A 223 -13.51 -0.14 21.55
CA PRO A 223 -14.67 -0.11 22.46
C PRO A 223 -14.79 -1.47 23.19
N THR A 224 -15.10 -1.46 24.47
CA THR A 224 -15.10 -2.66 25.32
C THR A 224 -16.04 -3.75 24.78
N TYR A 225 -17.17 -3.36 24.16
CA TYR A 225 -18.15 -4.28 23.58
C TYR A 225 -17.68 -4.95 22.26
N GLU A 226 -16.82 -4.28 21.48
CA GLU A 226 -16.28 -4.89 20.26
C GLU A 226 -15.15 -5.88 20.56
N ARG A 227 -14.44 -5.69 21.68
CA ARG A 227 -13.37 -6.59 22.11
C ARG A 227 -13.92 -8.00 22.38
N GLU A 228 -15.05 -8.11 23.09
CA GLU A 228 -15.70 -9.39 23.36
C GLU A 228 -16.21 -10.06 22.08
N TYR A 229 -16.76 -9.30 21.13
CA TYR A 229 -17.25 -9.82 19.85
C TYR A 229 -16.12 -10.39 18.98
N TRP A 230 -15.01 -9.68 18.87
CA TRP A 230 -13.87 -10.11 18.04
C TRP A 230 -13.07 -11.24 18.70
N ASP A 231 -12.87 -11.19 19.99
CA ASP A 231 -12.18 -12.25 20.76
C ASP A 231 -12.99 -13.56 20.76
N SER A 232 -14.32 -13.50 20.69
CA SER A 232 -15.17 -14.69 20.55
C SER A 232 -15.22 -15.25 19.12
N LYS A 233 -15.05 -14.43 18.10
CA LYS A 233 -15.19 -14.82 16.70
C LYS A 233 -13.86 -15.26 16.06
N TYR A 234 -12.74 -14.74 16.53
CA TYR A 234 -11.41 -15.02 16.03
C TYR A 234 -10.53 -15.49 17.18
N ASN A 235 -10.65 -16.78 17.50
CA ASN A 235 -9.84 -17.44 18.51
C ASN A 235 -8.34 -17.26 18.20
N GLU A 236 -7.50 -17.07 19.22
CA GLU A 236 -6.06 -16.73 19.19
C GLU A 236 -5.18 -17.55 18.23
N SER A 237 -5.67 -18.69 17.73
CA SER A 237 -4.95 -19.56 16.80
C SER A 237 -4.61 -18.93 15.43
N TYR A 238 -5.27 -17.83 15.05
CA TYR A 238 -4.99 -17.15 13.78
C TYR A 238 -3.82 -16.18 13.82
N TRP A 239 -3.37 -15.74 15.00
CA TRP A 239 -2.32 -14.73 15.15
C TRP A 239 -0.90 -15.30 15.23
N TYR A 240 -0.74 -16.58 15.57
CA TYR A 240 0.56 -17.22 15.76
C TYR A 240 1.06 -18.09 14.60
N GLY A 241 0.34 -18.15 13.49
CA GLY A 241 0.62 -19.06 12.36
C GLY A 241 1.68 -18.61 11.35
N TYR A 242 2.14 -17.38 11.36
CA TYR A 242 3.11 -16.87 10.38
C TYR A 242 4.46 -16.53 10.99
N GLY A 243 5.03 -17.48 11.71
CA GLY A 243 6.44 -17.48 12.03
C GLY A 243 7.27 -17.69 10.74
N HIS A 244 8.27 -16.85 10.56
CA HIS A 244 9.29 -16.89 9.54
C HIS A 244 9.67 -18.30 9.08
N LYS A 245 9.15 -18.73 7.91
CA LYS A 245 9.79 -19.74 7.09
C LYS A 245 9.77 -19.23 5.66
N THR A 246 10.97 -18.95 5.15
CA THR A 246 11.24 -18.84 3.72
C THR A 246 10.92 -20.19 3.07
N THR A 247 9.65 -20.40 2.73
CA THR A 247 9.23 -21.59 2.00
C THR A 247 9.08 -21.19 0.54
N HIS A 248 9.91 -21.82 -0.28
CA HIS A 248 9.69 -21.87 -1.72
C HIS A 248 8.32 -22.53 -1.94
N TYR A 249 7.36 -21.78 -2.44
CA TYR A 249 6.03 -22.31 -2.74
C TYR A 249 6.03 -22.89 -4.16
N PRO A 250 5.73 -24.19 -4.34
CA PRO A 250 5.79 -24.89 -5.65
C PRO A 250 4.83 -24.36 -6.72
N TRP A 251 4.04 -23.36 -6.39
CA TRP A 251 3.00 -22.79 -7.25
C TRP A 251 3.23 -21.29 -7.57
N MET A 252 4.40 -20.75 -7.25
CA MET A 252 4.77 -19.42 -7.75
C MET A 252 4.84 -19.47 -9.27
N PRO A 253 4.16 -18.53 -9.98
CA PRO A 253 4.32 -18.43 -11.42
C PRO A 253 5.80 -18.26 -11.77
N GLU A 254 6.27 -18.92 -12.85
CA GLU A 254 7.64 -18.72 -13.39
C GLU A 254 7.98 -17.25 -13.61
N GLU A 255 6.97 -16.42 -13.77
CA GLU A 255 7.01 -14.98 -13.87
C GLU A 255 7.51 -14.27 -12.62
N TYR A 256 7.35 -14.86 -11.42
CA TYR A 256 7.91 -14.32 -10.18
C TYR A 256 9.44 -14.33 -10.18
N ASP A 257 10.04 -15.42 -10.66
CA ASP A 257 11.50 -15.52 -10.81
C ASP A 257 12.00 -14.53 -11.86
N ARG A 258 11.19 -14.24 -12.87
CA ARG A 258 11.47 -13.22 -13.90
C ARG A 258 11.43 -11.81 -13.34
N ILE A 259 10.44 -11.49 -12.50
CA ILE A 259 10.34 -10.18 -11.80
C ILE A 259 11.52 -10.01 -10.83
N LYS A 260 11.83 -11.07 -10.06
CA LYS A 260 12.97 -11.10 -9.16
C LYS A 260 14.29 -10.93 -9.89
N SER A 261 14.43 -11.56 -11.07
CA SER A 261 15.62 -11.42 -11.93
C SER A 261 15.73 -10.03 -12.57
N THR A 262 14.63 -9.35 -12.81
CA THR A 262 14.62 -7.98 -13.36
C THR A 262 15.01 -6.97 -12.28
N VAL A 263 14.55 -7.17 -11.05
CA VAL A 263 14.92 -6.32 -9.90
C VAL A 263 16.36 -6.57 -9.47
N SER A 264 16.83 -7.83 -9.44
CA SER A 264 18.22 -8.17 -9.09
C SER A 264 19.23 -7.70 -10.13
N LYS A 265 18.86 -7.64 -11.41
CA LYS A 265 19.72 -7.06 -12.45
C LYS A 265 19.89 -5.55 -12.31
N ALA A 266 18.95 -4.84 -11.68
CA ALA A 266 19.10 -3.42 -11.37
C ALA A 266 20.15 -3.19 -10.25
N ASP A 267 20.34 -4.16 -9.35
CA ASP A 267 21.35 -4.08 -8.29
C ASP A 267 22.78 -4.44 -8.78
N ASP A 268 22.92 -5.27 -9.83
CA ASP A 268 24.23 -5.70 -10.37
C ASP A 268 24.92 -4.63 -11.24
N TYR A 269 24.17 -3.65 -11.76
CA TYR A 269 24.79 -2.56 -12.54
C TYR A 269 25.48 -1.49 -11.68
N GLY A 270 25.48 -1.61 -10.36
CA GLY A 270 26.03 -0.64 -9.41
C GLY A 270 27.40 -0.97 -8.80
N ASN A 271 27.99 -2.13 -9.06
CA ASN A 271 29.24 -2.59 -8.42
C ASN A 271 30.42 -2.81 -9.38
N GLY A 272 30.45 -2.12 -10.51
CA GLY A 272 31.67 -2.03 -11.33
C GLY A 272 32.61 -1.00 -10.71
N ARG A 273 33.52 -1.45 -9.86
CA ARG A 273 34.73 -0.69 -9.55
C ARG A 273 35.67 -0.85 -10.72
N ASP A 274 35.95 0.27 -11.39
CA ASP A 274 37.11 0.41 -12.27
C ASP A 274 38.36 0.46 -11.37
N ASP A 275 38.99 -0.66 -11.17
CA ASP A 275 40.37 -0.76 -10.67
C ASP A 275 41.17 -1.47 -11.76
N ASP A 276 41.54 -0.75 -12.80
CA ASP A 276 42.63 -1.09 -13.71
C ASP A 276 43.61 0.08 -13.74
N GLU A 277 44.50 0.11 -12.75
CA GLU A 277 45.78 0.80 -12.84
C GLU A 277 46.72 -0.10 -13.68
N ASP A 278 46.85 0.18 -14.97
CA ASP A 278 47.92 -0.36 -15.79
C ASP A 278 49.23 0.37 -15.48
N ASP A 279 50.06 -0.25 -14.67
CA ASP A 279 51.50 0.05 -14.55
C ASP A 279 52.23 -0.37 -15.84
N GLU A 280 52.42 0.55 -16.75
CA GLU A 280 53.40 0.37 -17.83
C GLU A 280 54.80 0.62 -17.31
N ASP A 281 55.50 -0.50 -17.11
CA ASP A 281 56.93 -0.54 -16.83
C ASP A 281 57.76 -0.22 -18.07
N ILE A 282 58.37 0.95 -18.08
CA ILE A 282 59.29 1.38 -19.15
C ILE A 282 60.67 0.80 -18.85
N THR A 283 61.05 -0.30 -19.48
CA THR A 283 62.46 -0.73 -19.59
C THR A 283 63.10 -0.25 -20.87
N ARG A 284 64.10 0.55 -20.73
CA ARG A 284 65.05 0.96 -21.76
C ARG A 284 65.95 -0.27 -22.12
N GLY A 285 66.26 -0.36 -23.39
CA GLY A 285 67.31 -1.27 -23.92
C GLY A 285 67.76 -0.84 -25.30
N ASP A 286 68.88 -0.16 -25.37
CA ASP A 286 69.85 0.01 -26.45
C ASP A 286 69.35 0.09 -27.91
#